data_34cfdd258d7ae73d4283fc3fc215dbdb
#
_entry.id   34cfdd258d7ae73d4283fc3fc215dbdb
#
_cell.length_a   1.000
_cell.length_b   1.000
_cell.length_c   1.000
_cell.angle_alpha   90.00
_cell.angle_beta   90.00
_cell.angle_gamma   90.00
#
_symmetry.space_group_name_H-M   'P 1'
#
loop_
_entity.id
_entity.type
_entity.pdbx_description
1 polymer ?
#
loop_
_entity_poly.entity_id
_entity_poly.type
_entity_poly.pdbx_seq_one_letter_code
_entity_poly.pdbx_strand_id
1 'polypeptide(L)'
;ERSQRPARYRLSVRLKINLALSAVFLVVGLLVMGYSYVEERAKNLELAITQLKGMNAFYFDSLNTLMLADAMEERQTLRDKMLELPGMLDVRVNRSDAIIQKFGPGLPGEAAVDELDRLALSGESVVEIGERDGHRTVTIVEPYRLTEDTRGTDCLECHRRVESGTVGGAIRLSYSLQQADSLAFAGLVKKFAVLASLLIVALIALYALLNRVVVQPVVEMKN
;
A
#
# COMPACT_ATOMS: atom_id res chain seq x y z
N GLU A 1 -50.65 11.71 -47.75
CA GLU A 1 -49.72 11.20 -46.74
C GLU A 1 -48.81 12.33 -46.24
N ARG A 2 -49.16 13.00 -45.15
CA ARG A 2 -48.35 14.08 -44.59
C ARG A 2 -47.26 13.43 -43.70
N SER A 3 -46.06 13.39 -44.20
CA SER A 3 -44.86 13.02 -43.44
C SER A 3 -44.69 13.97 -42.24
N GLN A 4 -44.97 13.49 -41.02
CA GLN A 4 -44.69 14.20 -39.80
C GLN A 4 -43.16 14.16 -39.56
N ARG A 5 -42.48 15.27 -39.84
CA ARG A 5 -41.06 15.44 -39.43
C ARG A 5 -41.00 15.49 -37.91
N PRO A 6 -40.13 14.70 -37.27
CA PRO A 6 -40.00 14.70 -35.81
C PRO A 6 -39.56 16.10 -35.34
N ALA A 7 -40.24 16.61 -34.31
CA ALA A 7 -39.92 17.88 -33.67
C ALA A 7 -38.48 17.82 -33.11
N ARG A 8 -37.56 18.56 -33.73
CA ARG A 8 -36.20 18.73 -33.17
C ARG A 8 -36.30 19.58 -31.91
N TYR A 9 -36.21 18.95 -30.73
CA TYR A 9 -36.10 19.63 -29.45
C TYR A 9 -34.82 20.50 -29.45
N ARG A 10 -34.97 21.81 -29.67
CA ARG A 10 -33.87 22.77 -29.57
C ARG A 10 -33.67 23.07 -28.05
N LEU A 11 -32.66 22.46 -27.46
CA LEU A 11 -32.24 22.78 -26.11
C LEU A 11 -31.95 24.29 -25.99
N SER A 12 -32.40 24.93 -24.93
CA SER A 12 -32.13 26.34 -24.68
C SER A 12 -30.61 26.59 -24.57
N VAL A 13 -30.14 27.76 -24.98
CA VAL A 13 -28.69 28.12 -24.89
C VAL A 13 -28.16 27.97 -23.49
N ARG A 14 -28.96 28.28 -22.47
CA ARG A 14 -28.61 28.10 -21.04
C ARG A 14 -28.32 26.64 -20.69
N LEU A 15 -29.19 25.73 -21.13
CA LEU A 15 -29.02 24.31 -20.89
C LEU A 15 -27.76 23.77 -21.57
N LYS A 16 -27.45 24.25 -22.78
CA LYS A 16 -26.21 23.88 -23.47
C LYS A 16 -24.97 24.35 -22.75
N ILE A 17 -24.95 25.59 -22.22
CA ILE A 17 -23.81 26.14 -21.45
C ILE A 17 -23.63 25.35 -20.15
N ASN A 18 -24.71 25.11 -19.39
CA ASN A 18 -24.65 24.35 -18.16
C ASN A 18 -24.16 22.90 -18.37
N LEU A 19 -24.65 22.24 -19.41
CA LEU A 19 -24.20 20.89 -19.76
C LEU A 19 -22.72 20.87 -20.15
N ALA A 20 -22.27 21.83 -20.95
CA ALA A 20 -20.86 21.92 -21.34
C ALA A 20 -19.95 22.15 -20.13
N LEU A 21 -20.30 23.09 -19.25
CA LEU A 21 -19.55 23.34 -18.02
C LEU A 21 -19.56 22.11 -17.09
N SER A 22 -20.73 21.50 -16.92
CA SER A 22 -20.84 20.26 -16.10
C SER A 22 -19.95 19.15 -16.65
N ALA A 23 -19.92 18.96 -17.97
CA ALA A 23 -19.08 17.95 -18.61
C ALA A 23 -17.59 18.23 -18.37
N VAL A 24 -17.15 19.48 -18.51
CA VAL A 24 -15.75 19.87 -18.22
C VAL A 24 -15.39 19.61 -16.77
N PHE A 25 -16.22 20.06 -15.80
CA PHE A 25 -15.97 19.83 -14.38
C PHE A 25 -15.95 18.34 -14.02
N LEU A 26 -16.83 17.55 -14.64
CA LEU A 26 -16.89 16.11 -14.43
C LEU A 26 -15.59 15.45 -14.93
N VAL A 27 -15.13 15.78 -16.13
CA VAL A 27 -13.90 15.21 -16.70
C VAL A 27 -12.70 15.60 -15.85
N VAL A 28 -12.55 16.88 -15.48
CA VAL A 28 -11.45 17.34 -14.63
C VAL A 28 -11.51 16.67 -13.26
N GLY A 29 -12.70 16.57 -12.67
CA GLY A 29 -12.91 15.89 -11.39
C GLY A 29 -12.49 14.42 -11.43
N LEU A 30 -12.88 13.69 -12.47
CA LEU A 30 -12.49 12.29 -12.65
C LEU A 30 -10.98 12.12 -12.83
N LEU A 31 -10.33 13.01 -13.58
CA LEU A 31 -8.87 12.98 -13.76
C LEU A 31 -8.13 13.24 -12.42
N VAL A 32 -8.54 14.26 -11.68
CA VAL A 32 -7.95 14.58 -10.37
C VAL A 32 -8.15 13.44 -9.37
N MET A 33 -9.34 12.83 -9.37
CA MET A 33 -9.63 11.71 -8.48
C MET A 33 -8.82 10.45 -8.84
N GLY A 34 -8.72 10.14 -10.14
CA GLY A 34 -7.90 9.03 -10.62
C GLY A 34 -6.43 9.20 -10.22
N TYR A 35 -5.89 10.40 -10.44
CA TYR A 35 -4.53 10.74 -10.01
C TYR A 35 -4.35 10.60 -8.49
N SER A 36 -5.26 11.20 -7.70
CA SER A 36 -5.22 11.12 -6.23
C SER A 36 -5.27 9.68 -5.71
N TYR A 37 -6.07 8.82 -6.35
CA TYR A 37 -6.17 7.42 -5.96
C TYR A 37 -4.87 6.63 -6.23
N VAL A 38 -4.27 6.84 -7.40
CA VAL A 38 -2.99 6.20 -7.74
C VAL A 38 -1.88 6.66 -6.79
N GLU A 39 -1.79 7.95 -6.52
CA GLU A 39 -0.81 8.52 -5.58
C GLU A 39 -1.00 7.98 -4.15
N GLU A 40 -2.24 7.90 -3.67
CA GLU A 40 -2.55 7.37 -2.34
C GLU A 40 -2.16 5.89 -2.20
N ARG A 41 -2.41 5.08 -3.24
CA ARG A 41 -1.97 3.68 -3.26
C ARG A 41 -0.45 3.52 -3.27
N ALA A 42 0.26 4.39 -3.98
CA ALA A 42 1.73 4.39 -4.00
C ALA A 42 2.30 4.76 -2.63
N LYS A 43 1.79 5.81 -2.00
CA LYS A 43 2.18 6.21 -0.64
C LYS A 43 1.90 5.14 0.40
N ASN A 44 0.73 4.49 0.34
CA ASN A 44 0.38 3.41 1.26
C ASN A 44 1.33 2.21 1.11
N LEU A 45 1.77 1.90 -0.12
CA LEU A 45 2.76 0.86 -0.35
C LEU A 45 4.12 1.23 0.27
N GLU A 46 4.60 2.44 0.04
CA GLU A 46 5.87 2.92 0.61
C GLU A 46 5.87 2.90 2.14
N LEU A 47 4.76 3.36 2.75
CA LEU A 47 4.55 3.29 4.19
C LEU A 47 4.56 1.84 4.70
N ALA A 48 3.86 0.93 4.01
CA ALA A 48 3.84 -0.47 4.37
C ALA A 48 5.23 -1.10 4.31
N ILE A 49 6.01 -0.83 3.27
CA ILE A 49 7.41 -1.30 3.15
C ILE A 49 8.25 -0.77 4.31
N THR A 50 8.14 0.52 4.62
CA THR A 50 8.90 1.15 5.71
C THR A 50 8.53 0.55 7.07
N GLN A 51 7.25 0.35 7.33
CA GLN A 51 6.77 -0.29 8.56
C GLN A 51 7.25 -1.74 8.66
N LEU A 52 7.16 -2.51 7.57
CA LEU A 52 7.63 -3.90 7.55
C LEU A 52 9.13 -4.01 7.79
N LYS A 53 9.94 -3.09 7.24
CA LYS A 53 11.39 -3.05 7.53
C LYS A 53 11.64 -2.77 9.02
N GLY A 54 10.89 -1.86 9.62
CA GLY A 54 10.95 -1.63 11.07
C GLY A 54 10.55 -2.84 11.88
N MET A 55 9.47 -3.53 11.50
CA MET A 55 9.03 -4.76 12.15
C MET A 55 10.03 -5.91 12.00
N ASN A 56 10.66 -6.02 10.82
CA ASN A 56 11.69 -7.00 10.54
C ASN A 56 12.91 -6.79 11.46
N ALA A 57 13.36 -5.53 11.57
CA ALA A 57 14.43 -5.16 12.47
C ALA A 57 14.09 -5.44 13.95
N PHE A 58 12.89 -5.11 14.39
CA PHE A 58 12.40 -5.40 15.73
C PHE A 58 12.32 -6.91 16.01
N TYR A 59 11.87 -7.70 15.03
CA TYR A 59 11.82 -9.14 15.16
C TYR A 59 13.23 -9.74 15.29
N PHE A 60 14.20 -9.23 14.51
CA PHE A 60 15.60 -9.61 14.66
C PHE A 60 16.15 -9.27 16.05
N ASP A 61 15.90 -8.05 16.55
CA ASP A 61 16.35 -7.63 17.88
C ASP A 61 15.72 -8.51 19.00
N SER A 62 14.46 -8.93 18.80
CA SER A 62 13.78 -9.85 19.69
C SER A 62 14.42 -11.26 19.67
N LEU A 63 14.79 -11.76 18.49
CA LEU A 63 15.53 -13.02 18.37
C LEU A 63 16.92 -12.93 19.01
N ASN A 64 17.63 -11.80 18.84
CA ASN A 64 18.90 -11.56 19.54
C ASN A 64 18.73 -11.59 21.06
N THR A 65 17.66 -11.00 21.57
CA THR A 65 17.36 -11.05 23.00
C THR A 65 17.14 -12.48 23.49
N LEU A 66 16.42 -13.31 22.72
CA LEU A 66 16.25 -14.72 23.04
C LEU A 66 17.59 -15.49 23.01
N MET A 67 18.45 -15.18 22.02
CA MET A 67 19.80 -15.79 21.94
C MET A 67 20.65 -15.45 23.16
N LEU A 68 20.66 -14.16 23.56
CA LEU A 68 21.44 -13.71 24.73
C LEU A 68 20.90 -14.25 26.06
N ALA A 69 19.58 -14.51 26.11
CA ALA A 69 18.93 -15.08 27.31
C ALA A 69 18.96 -16.63 27.37
N ASP A 70 19.59 -17.29 26.37
CA ASP A 70 19.58 -18.76 26.23
C ASP A 70 18.14 -19.34 26.15
N ALA A 71 17.23 -18.60 25.49
CA ALA A 71 15.80 -18.91 25.41
C ALA A 71 15.32 -19.09 23.95
N MET A 72 16.17 -19.63 23.06
CA MET A 72 15.86 -19.80 21.65
C MET A 72 14.76 -20.82 21.38
N GLU A 73 14.38 -21.65 22.32
CA GLU A 73 13.19 -22.52 22.26
C GLU A 73 11.91 -21.71 22.16
N GLU A 74 11.86 -20.49 22.71
CA GLU A 74 10.69 -19.60 22.67
C GLU A 74 10.51 -18.86 21.33
N ARG A 75 11.44 -19.03 20.37
CA ARG A 75 11.35 -18.32 19.06
C ARG A 75 10.09 -18.65 18.26
N GLN A 76 9.51 -19.85 18.48
CA GLN A 76 8.24 -20.23 17.85
C GLN A 76 7.09 -19.38 18.40
N THR A 77 7.04 -19.19 19.72
CA THR A 77 6.06 -18.34 20.40
C THR A 77 6.16 -16.89 19.89
N LEU A 78 7.39 -16.38 19.74
CA LEU A 78 7.62 -15.05 19.16
C LEU A 78 7.10 -14.94 17.72
N ARG A 79 7.38 -15.95 16.89
CA ARG A 79 6.88 -16.02 15.51
C ARG A 79 5.34 -16.02 15.46
N ASP A 80 4.70 -16.84 16.29
CA ASP A 80 3.25 -16.97 16.33
C ASP A 80 2.59 -15.64 16.77
N LYS A 81 3.20 -14.92 17.70
CA LYS A 81 2.76 -13.56 18.08
C LYS A 81 2.90 -12.55 16.94
N MET A 82 3.94 -12.64 16.13
CA MET A 82 4.08 -11.80 14.94
C MET A 82 3.01 -12.13 13.89
N LEU A 83 2.64 -13.40 13.72
CA LEU A 83 1.58 -13.82 12.81
C LEU A 83 0.18 -13.38 13.25
N GLU A 84 -0.06 -13.13 14.55
CA GLU A 84 -1.32 -12.58 15.08
C GLU A 84 -1.52 -11.10 14.70
N LEU A 85 -0.48 -10.39 14.22
CA LEU A 85 -0.61 -8.99 13.82
C LEU A 85 -1.53 -8.84 12.60
N PRO A 86 -2.47 -7.88 12.62
CA PRO A 86 -3.41 -7.69 11.52
C PRO A 86 -2.68 -7.49 10.18
N GLY A 87 -3.04 -8.30 9.19
CA GLY A 87 -2.47 -8.24 7.84
C GLY A 87 -1.16 -9.01 7.66
N MET A 88 -0.55 -9.55 8.72
CA MET A 88 0.63 -10.41 8.60
C MET A 88 0.22 -11.77 7.99
N LEU A 89 0.91 -12.19 6.93
CA LEU A 89 0.62 -13.42 6.19
C LEU A 89 1.68 -14.49 6.38
N ASP A 90 2.93 -14.07 6.56
CA ASP A 90 4.06 -14.97 6.73
C ASP A 90 5.17 -14.30 7.54
N VAL A 91 5.78 -15.08 8.43
CA VAL A 91 6.95 -14.70 9.22
C VAL A 91 7.89 -15.89 9.24
N ARG A 92 9.08 -15.76 8.67
CA ARG A 92 10.07 -16.84 8.60
C ARG A 92 11.48 -16.31 8.88
N VAL A 93 12.27 -17.16 9.50
CA VAL A 93 13.72 -16.99 9.66
C VAL A 93 14.38 -18.03 8.78
N ASN A 94 15.08 -17.63 7.75
CA ASN A 94 15.84 -18.51 6.89
C ASN A 94 17.28 -18.58 7.43
N ARG A 95 17.76 -19.76 7.75
CA ARG A 95 19.15 -19.95 8.22
C ARG A 95 20.10 -20.02 7.04
N SER A 96 21.25 -19.39 7.17
CA SER A 96 22.33 -19.58 6.20
C SER A 96 23.04 -20.94 6.43
N ASP A 97 23.77 -21.39 5.41
CA ASP A 97 24.58 -22.62 5.51
C ASP A 97 25.60 -22.56 6.66
N ALA A 98 26.19 -21.38 6.93
CA ALA A 98 27.11 -21.18 8.03
C ALA A 98 26.47 -21.47 9.40
N ILE A 99 25.20 -21.10 9.57
CA ILE A 99 24.43 -21.36 10.79
C ILE A 99 23.97 -22.83 10.83
N ILE A 100 23.50 -23.37 9.71
CA ILE A 100 23.08 -24.77 9.61
C ILE A 100 24.22 -25.74 9.97
N GLN A 101 25.41 -25.49 9.47
CA GLN A 101 26.58 -26.32 9.78
C GLN A 101 26.93 -26.36 11.26
N LYS A 102 26.67 -25.27 11.99
CA LYS A 102 27.05 -25.15 13.40
C LYS A 102 25.92 -25.55 14.35
N PHE A 103 24.68 -25.19 14.03
CA PHE A 103 23.54 -25.33 14.95
C PHE A 103 22.43 -26.24 14.41
N GLY A 104 22.65 -26.86 13.25
CA GLY A 104 21.68 -27.72 12.59
C GLY A 104 20.62 -26.97 11.77
N PRO A 105 19.76 -27.71 11.08
CA PRO A 105 18.80 -27.15 10.11
C PRO A 105 17.69 -26.30 10.74
N GLY A 106 17.57 -26.30 12.05
CA GLY A 106 16.57 -25.53 12.77
C GLY A 106 15.17 -26.16 12.75
N LEU A 107 14.14 -25.33 12.87
CA LEU A 107 12.75 -25.76 12.83
C LEU A 107 12.29 -26.00 11.37
N PRO A 108 11.24 -26.81 11.16
CA PRO A 108 10.59 -26.89 9.87
C PRO A 108 10.17 -25.49 9.40
N GLY A 109 10.58 -25.08 8.20
CA GLY A 109 10.32 -23.77 7.63
C GLY A 109 11.43 -22.72 7.84
N GLU A 110 12.56 -23.07 8.50
CA GLU A 110 13.75 -22.20 8.60
C GLU A 110 14.74 -22.38 7.42
N ALA A 111 14.35 -23.16 6.41
CA ALA A 111 15.11 -23.31 5.16
C ALA A 111 14.58 -22.35 4.08
N ALA A 112 15.47 -21.92 3.18
CA ALA A 112 15.07 -21.16 2.00
C ALA A 112 14.11 -21.96 1.10
N VAL A 113 12.98 -21.34 0.72
CA VAL A 113 11.92 -22.00 -0.04
C VAL A 113 11.92 -21.55 -1.50
N ASP A 114 12.25 -20.28 -1.75
CA ASP A 114 12.16 -19.67 -3.09
C ASP A 114 13.40 -18.82 -3.42
N GLU A 115 13.35 -18.15 -4.55
CA GLU A 115 14.44 -17.30 -5.03
C GLU A 115 14.66 -16.06 -4.15
N LEU A 116 13.59 -15.50 -3.57
CA LEU A 116 13.70 -14.33 -2.68
C LEU A 116 14.53 -14.67 -1.44
N ASP A 117 14.28 -15.84 -0.86
CA ASP A 117 15.02 -16.34 0.29
C ASP A 117 16.50 -16.56 -0.06
N ARG A 118 16.78 -17.12 -1.26
CA ARG A 118 18.16 -17.35 -1.75
C ARG A 118 18.91 -16.04 -1.99
N LEU A 119 18.26 -15.05 -2.63
CA LEU A 119 18.84 -13.72 -2.83
C LEU A 119 19.16 -13.05 -1.49
N ALA A 120 18.26 -13.14 -0.52
CA ALA A 120 18.52 -12.57 0.79
C ALA A 120 19.68 -13.29 1.50
N LEU A 121 19.79 -14.60 1.41
CA LEU A 121 20.90 -15.35 1.97
C LEU A 121 22.24 -15.09 1.25
N SER A 122 22.22 -14.59 0.00
CA SER A 122 23.41 -14.05 -0.68
C SER A 122 23.82 -12.66 -0.19
N GLY A 123 22.95 -11.98 0.58
CA GLY A 123 23.20 -10.70 1.22
C GLY A 123 22.48 -9.51 0.61
N GLU A 124 21.48 -9.76 -0.24
CA GLU A 124 20.65 -8.73 -0.87
C GLU A 124 19.35 -8.50 -0.08
N SER A 125 18.99 -7.24 0.19
CA SER A 125 17.67 -6.90 0.71
C SER A 125 16.65 -6.97 -0.43
N VAL A 126 15.59 -7.76 -0.25
CA VAL A 126 14.59 -8.01 -1.29
C VAL A 126 13.24 -7.47 -0.89
N VAL A 127 12.57 -6.77 -1.81
CA VAL A 127 11.18 -6.33 -1.67
C VAL A 127 10.41 -6.80 -2.90
N GLU A 128 9.40 -7.60 -2.69
CA GLU A 128 8.51 -8.08 -3.76
C GLU A 128 7.07 -7.62 -3.51
N ILE A 129 6.43 -7.15 -4.59
CA ILE A 129 5.00 -6.84 -4.60
C ILE A 129 4.32 -7.95 -5.39
N GLY A 130 3.49 -8.72 -4.71
CA GLY A 130 2.75 -9.83 -5.28
C GLY A 130 1.24 -9.67 -5.11
N GLU A 131 0.54 -10.75 -5.43
CA GLU A 131 -0.90 -10.89 -5.23
C GLU A 131 -1.20 -12.25 -4.59
N ARG A 132 -2.08 -12.26 -3.59
CA ARG A 132 -2.56 -13.47 -2.93
C ARG A 132 -4.05 -13.33 -2.65
N ASP A 133 -4.84 -14.30 -3.07
CA ASP A 133 -6.31 -14.33 -2.87
C ASP A 133 -7.01 -13.06 -3.43
N GLY A 134 -6.53 -12.53 -4.57
CA GLY A 134 -7.07 -11.32 -5.21
C GLY A 134 -6.68 -10.01 -4.51
N HIS A 135 -5.78 -10.04 -3.53
CA HIS A 135 -5.30 -8.86 -2.81
C HIS A 135 -3.80 -8.66 -2.99
N ARG A 136 -3.39 -7.40 -3.12
CA ARG A 136 -1.97 -7.07 -3.17
C ARG A 136 -1.28 -7.43 -1.86
N THR A 137 -0.08 -7.96 -2.00
CA THR A 137 0.80 -8.28 -0.88
C THR A 137 2.16 -7.64 -1.08
N VAL A 138 2.85 -7.37 0.01
CA VAL A 138 4.25 -6.99 0.00
C VAL A 138 5.04 -8.00 0.84
N THR A 139 6.09 -8.53 0.26
CA THR A 139 7.04 -9.42 0.93
C THR A 139 8.38 -8.71 1.00
N ILE A 140 8.97 -8.67 2.19
CA ILE A 140 10.35 -8.25 2.38
C ILE A 140 11.17 -9.42 2.91
N VAL A 141 12.42 -9.51 2.45
CA VAL A 141 13.39 -10.46 2.99
C VAL A 141 14.69 -9.71 3.26
N GLU A 142 15.02 -9.54 4.52
CA GLU A 142 16.21 -8.78 4.95
C GLU A 142 17.29 -9.71 5.46
N PRO A 143 18.51 -9.66 4.91
CA PRO A 143 19.65 -10.42 5.40
C PRO A 143 20.23 -9.80 6.66
N TYR A 144 20.68 -10.63 7.59
CA TYR A 144 21.40 -10.20 8.78
C TYR A 144 22.82 -10.78 8.79
N ARG A 145 23.79 -9.87 8.87
CA ARG A 145 25.22 -10.24 8.85
C ARG A 145 25.74 -10.35 10.28
N LEU A 146 26.60 -11.33 10.49
CA LEU A 146 27.28 -11.54 11.74
C LEU A 146 28.50 -10.63 11.80
N THR A 147 28.46 -9.63 12.66
CA THR A 147 29.55 -8.67 12.91
C THR A 147 29.75 -8.47 14.40
N GLU A 148 30.80 -7.75 14.77
CA GLU A 148 31.07 -7.33 16.16
C GLU A 148 30.01 -6.33 16.67
N ASP A 149 29.30 -5.69 15.75
CA ASP A 149 28.20 -4.77 16.08
C ASP A 149 27.07 -4.94 15.06
N THR A 150 26.26 -5.97 15.23
CA THR A 150 25.02 -6.15 14.48
C THR A 150 23.87 -5.59 15.30
N ARG A 151 23.48 -4.34 15.02
CA ARG A 151 22.41 -3.64 15.74
C ARG A 151 22.64 -3.61 17.27
N GLY A 152 23.85 -3.31 17.69
CA GLY A 152 24.23 -3.23 19.11
C GLY A 152 24.58 -4.55 19.77
N THR A 153 24.70 -5.64 19.00
CA THR A 153 25.04 -6.98 19.54
C THR A 153 26.28 -7.51 18.83
N ASP A 154 27.26 -7.97 19.60
CA ASP A 154 28.40 -8.73 19.06
C ASP A 154 27.97 -10.18 18.76
N CYS A 155 27.66 -10.42 17.49
CA CYS A 155 27.24 -11.73 17.02
C CYS A 155 28.43 -12.73 16.99
N LEU A 156 29.66 -12.24 16.86
CA LEU A 156 30.84 -13.10 16.76
C LEU A 156 31.26 -13.70 18.09
N GLU A 157 30.84 -13.13 19.23
CA GLU A 157 31.10 -13.71 20.55
C GLU A 157 30.49 -15.12 20.66
N CYS A 158 29.27 -15.31 20.17
CA CYS A 158 28.58 -16.62 20.17
C CYS A 158 28.88 -17.41 18.88
N HIS A 159 28.99 -16.72 17.71
CA HIS A 159 29.24 -17.34 16.43
C HIS A 159 30.75 -17.41 16.08
N ARG A 160 31.56 -17.79 17.02
CA ARG A 160 33.01 -17.97 16.86
C ARG A 160 33.29 -18.91 15.69
N ARG A 161 34.28 -18.62 14.85
CA ARG A 161 34.69 -19.33 13.64
C ARG A 161 33.88 -19.00 12.38
N VAL A 162 33.03 -18.00 12.45
CA VAL A 162 32.38 -17.41 11.26
C VAL A 162 33.12 -16.12 10.92
N GLU A 163 33.39 -15.91 9.64
CA GLU A 163 34.05 -14.68 9.19
C GLU A 163 33.10 -13.48 9.39
N SER A 164 33.65 -12.36 9.88
CA SER A 164 32.87 -11.12 10.05
C SER A 164 32.26 -10.67 8.72
N GLY A 165 30.98 -10.30 8.76
CA GLY A 165 30.22 -9.91 7.58
C GLY A 165 29.50 -11.06 6.86
N THR A 166 29.71 -12.32 7.28
CA THR A 166 28.94 -13.46 6.78
C THR A 166 27.45 -13.30 7.07
N VAL A 167 26.59 -13.62 6.11
CA VAL A 167 25.13 -13.65 6.34
C VAL A 167 24.80 -14.82 7.28
N GLY A 168 24.29 -14.50 8.48
CA GLY A 168 23.86 -15.50 9.46
C GLY A 168 22.47 -16.07 9.13
N GLY A 169 21.64 -15.26 8.52
CA GLY A 169 20.29 -15.63 8.12
C GLY A 169 19.55 -14.48 7.45
N ALA A 170 18.33 -14.73 7.07
CA ALA A 170 17.43 -13.71 6.54
C ALA A 170 16.04 -13.83 7.19
N ILE A 171 15.40 -12.70 7.42
CA ILE A 171 14.04 -12.67 7.96
C ILE A 171 13.09 -12.24 6.87
N ARG A 172 12.09 -13.09 6.61
CA ARG A 172 11.01 -12.85 5.66
C ARG A 172 9.75 -12.46 6.38
N LEU A 173 9.15 -11.34 5.95
CA LEU A 173 7.82 -10.90 6.36
C LEU A 173 6.97 -10.70 5.12
N SER A 174 5.76 -11.28 5.09
CA SER A 174 4.77 -11.02 4.05
C SER A 174 3.52 -10.39 4.65
N TYR A 175 3.02 -9.33 4.01
CA TYR A 175 1.92 -8.52 4.54
C TYR A 175 0.87 -8.24 3.48
N SER A 176 -0.41 -8.30 3.85
CA SER A 176 -1.54 -7.97 2.99
C SER A 176 -1.81 -6.47 2.95
N LEU A 177 -1.91 -5.91 1.74
CA LEU A 177 -2.31 -4.52 1.52
C LEU A 177 -3.84 -4.34 1.44
N GLN A 178 -4.63 -5.40 1.66
CA GLN A 178 -6.09 -5.38 1.55
C GLN A 178 -6.73 -4.26 2.36
N GLN A 179 -6.33 -4.09 3.62
CA GLN A 179 -6.88 -3.05 4.48
C GLN A 179 -6.49 -1.65 3.99
N ALA A 180 -5.24 -1.45 3.59
CA ALA A 180 -4.76 -0.18 3.04
C ALA A 180 -5.49 0.18 1.74
N ASP A 181 -5.67 -0.79 0.82
CA ASP A 181 -6.40 -0.59 -0.43
C ASP A 181 -7.89 -0.32 -0.21
N SER A 182 -8.52 -0.98 0.76
CA SER A 182 -9.93 -0.75 1.11
C SER A 182 -10.15 0.65 1.70
N LEU A 183 -9.24 1.13 2.54
CA LEU A 183 -9.28 2.48 3.09
C LEU A 183 -9.05 3.53 2.01
N ALA A 184 -8.11 3.31 1.09
CA ALA A 184 -7.89 4.20 -0.06
C ALA A 184 -9.14 4.28 -0.95
N PHE A 185 -9.80 3.16 -1.22
CA PHE A 185 -11.06 3.14 -1.97
C PHE A 185 -12.20 3.87 -1.24
N ALA A 186 -12.36 3.63 0.06
CA ALA A 186 -13.35 4.35 0.86
C ALA A 186 -13.08 5.86 0.90
N GLY A 187 -11.81 6.27 0.95
CA GLY A 187 -11.38 7.65 0.80
C GLY A 187 -11.76 8.26 -0.54
N LEU A 188 -11.58 7.50 -1.64
CA LEU A 188 -11.99 7.90 -2.98
C LEU A 188 -13.50 8.17 -3.05
N VAL A 189 -14.33 7.26 -2.52
CA VAL A 189 -15.80 7.42 -2.49
C VAL A 189 -16.20 8.67 -1.70
N LYS A 190 -15.59 8.92 -0.55
CA LYS A 190 -15.84 10.16 0.22
C LYS A 190 -15.46 11.41 -0.56
N LYS A 191 -14.29 11.45 -1.18
CA LYS A 191 -13.83 12.58 -2.03
C LYS A 191 -14.80 12.81 -3.19
N PHE A 192 -15.30 11.73 -3.81
CA PHE A 192 -16.32 11.83 -4.87
C PHE A 192 -17.62 12.45 -4.37
N ALA A 193 -18.15 12.02 -3.24
CA ALA A 193 -19.37 12.56 -2.67
C ALA A 193 -19.26 14.07 -2.38
N VAL A 194 -18.12 14.51 -1.83
CA VAL A 194 -17.85 15.94 -1.58
C VAL A 194 -17.77 16.72 -2.89
N LEU A 195 -17.02 16.21 -3.87
CA LEU A 195 -16.88 16.88 -5.17
C LEU A 195 -18.23 16.99 -5.90
N ALA A 196 -19.03 15.93 -5.89
CA ALA A 196 -20.36 15.90 -6.49
C ALA A 196 -21.32 16.92 -5.82
N SER A 197 -21.29 17.00 -4.48
CA SER A 197 -22.11 17.98 -3.74
C SER A 197 -21.72 19.41 -4.08
N LEU A 198 -20.42 19.71 -4.12
CA LEU A 198 -19.91 21.04 -4.52
C LEU A 198 -20.29 21.40 -5.95
N LEU A 199 -20.23 20.44 -6.88
CA LEU A 199 -20.64 20.63 -8.26
C LEU A 199 -22.15 20.95 -8.36
N ILE A 200 -23.00 20.25 -7.62
CA ILE A 200 -24.44 20.53 -7.58
C ILE A 200 -24.71 21.93 -7.09
N VAL A 201 -24.06 22.35 -5.99
CA VAL A 201 -24.20 23.71 -5.45
C VAL A 201 -23.74 24.78 -6.47
N ALA A 202 -22.59 24.54 -7.12
CA ALA A 202 -22.06 25.44 -8.14
C ALA A 202 -23.01 25.59 -9.33
N LEU A 203 -23.63 24.49 -9.80
CA LEU A 203 -24.60 24.50 -10.89
C LEU A 203 -25.89 25.26 -10.53
N ILE A 204 -26.39 25.07 -9.29
CA ILE A 204 -27.55 25.81 -8.79
C ILE A 204 -27.23 27.31 -8.74
N ALA A 205 -26.08 27.69 -8.20
CA ALA A 205 -25.65 29.09 -8.12
C ALA A 205 -25.48 29.71 -9.53
N LEU A 206 -24.86 28.98 -10.46
CA LEU A 206 -24.70 29.41 -11.85
C LEU A 206 -26.05 29.58 -12.55
N TYR A 207 -26.97 28.64 -12.36
CA TYR A 207 -28.32 28.75 -12.89
C TYR A 207 -29.05 30.00 -12.36
N ALA A 208 -28.99 30.24 -11.06
CA ALA A 208 -29.60 31.42 -10.43
C ALA A 208 -28.98 32.73 -10.95
N LEU A 209 -27.64 32.77 -11.07
CA LEU A 209 -26.92 33.93 -11.61
C LEU A 209 -27.31 34.22 -13.07
N LEU A 210 -27.29 33.21 -13.93
CA LEU A 210 -27.69 33.36 -15.34
C LEU A 210 -29.16 33.82 -15.49
N ASN A 211 -30.03 33.33 -14.63
CA ASN A 211 -31.42 33.74 -14.63
C ASN A 211 -31.57 35.22 -14.27
N ARG A 212 -30.86 35.70 -13.26
CA ARG A 212 -30.93 37.06 -12.76
C ARG A 212 -30.24 38.08 -13.68
N VAL A 213 -29.04 37.74 -14.19
CA VAL A 213 -28.19 38.71 -14.93
C VAL A 213 -28.50 38.72 -16.42
N VAL A 214 -28.91 37.59 -17.02
CA VAL A 214 -29.09 37.52 -18.48
C VAL A 214 -30.55 37.48 -18.86
N VAL A 215 -31.38 36.79 -18.10
CA VAL A 215 -32.77 36.52 -18.57
C VAL A 215 -33.73 37.65 -18.18
N GLN A 216 -33.71 38.06 -16.93
CA GLN A 216 -34.62 39.11 -16.48
C GLN A 216 -34.45 40.40 -17.27
N PRO A 217 -33.24 40.97 -17.48
CA PRO A 217 -33.08 42.18 -18.28
C PRO A 217 -33.53 42.06 -19.75
N VAL A 218 -33.30 40.85 -20.36
CA VAL A 218 -33.71 40.63 -21.77
C VAL A 218 -35.23 40.54 -21.92
N VAL A 219 -35.92 40.01 -20.92
CA VAL A 219 -37.38 39.92 -20.91
C VAL A 219 -38.01 41.29 -20.68
N GLU A 220 -37.41 42.08 -19.78
CA GLU A 220 -37.86 43.49 -19.48
C GLU A 220 -37.65 44.42 -20.67
N MET A 221 -36.61 44.24 -21.50
CA MET A 221 -36.40 45.05 -22.73
C MET A 221 -37.33 44.67 -23.87
N LYS A 222 -38.11 43.61 -23.77
CA LYS A 222 -39.00 43.11 -24.86
C LYS A 222 -40.46 43.47 -24.60
N ASN A 223 -40.80 44.03 -23.44
CA ASN A 223 -42.10 44.57 -23.06
C ASN A 223 -42.06 46.11 -23.10
#